data_eabef875071da0250381e43607c618ea
#
_entry.id   eabef875071da0250381e43607c618ea
#
_cell.length_a   1.000
_cell.length_b   1.000
_cell.length_c   1.000
_cell.angle_alpha   90.00
_cell.angle_beta   90.00
_cell.angle_gamma   90.00
#
_symmetry.space_group_name_H-M   'P 1'
#
loop_
_entity.id
_entity.type
_entity.pdbx_description
1 polymer ?
#
loop_
_entity_poly.entity_id
_entity_poly.type
_entity_poly.pdbx_seq_one_letter_code
_entity_poly.pdbx_strand_id
1 'polypeptide(L)'
;MKLLFCLAALLVLTPGSAELPNREALFALPNWSTAPGYEPAGTDGIRGIFYDGLPYRGKPTRVFAWYGKPAGAEEPLPAVILIHGGGGTAFRYWAALWVKRGYAVLAMDTNGGVPANNGDSGSDGSIRHPDGGPGLSRVFRDIDLPPQEQWPYHAVGAVIRANTLLRSFPEIDPERIGVTGISWGAVIGELAVSVDSRFRFAAMVYGCGFLAESSSWSQTEFARLTPKQVERWTLLWDPASHLAGNTVPILFCNWVSDKHFRPDSWKKTCRLVKPELRHTAYRIRMGHAHPPSGDPPEVAVFADAMAKNGEPLPRLFSRTSDCAVYTSSVPLKQAELHYTEDAGDWTGRRWQTAPAALDRENRTVRAEIPARATAWFFSITDSRNCIGSSEMEERK
;
A
#
# COMPACT_ATOMS: atom_id res chain seq x y z
N MET A 1 -29.91 24.51 -29.53
CA MET A 1 -29.38 25.31 -28.41
C MET A 1 -29.16 24.35 -27.23
N LYS A 2 -27.94 23.76 -27.15
CA LYS A 2 -27.59 22.81 -26.11
C LYS A 2 -26.82 23.57 -25.02
N LEU A 3 -27.39 23.67 -23.82
CA LEU A 3 -26.69 24.22 -22.63
C LEU A 3 -25.66 23.19 -22.14
N LEU A 4 -24.40 23.55 -22.23
CA LEU A 4 -23.30 22.90 -21.50
C LEU A 4 -23.38 23.35 -20.02
N PHE A 5 -23.69 22.42 -19.12
CA PHE A 5 -23.47 22.61 -17.70
C PHE A 5 -22.02 22.21 -17.37
N CYS A 6 -21.16 23.23 -17.26
CA CYS A 6 -19.88 23.10 -16.56
C CYS A 6 -20.14 23.05 -15.07
N LEU A 7 -20.03 21.87 -14.45
CA LEU A 7 -19.94 21.75 -12.98
C LEU A 7 -18.53 22.17 -12.56
N ALA A 8 -18.36 23.43 -12.20
CA ALA A 8 -17.21 23.91 -11.45
C ALA A 8 -17.36 23.38 -10.01
N ALA A 9 -16.59 22.37 -9.64
CA ALA A 9 -16.45 21.97 -8.24
C ALA A 9 -15.80 23.12 -7.47
N LEU A 10 -16.60 23.88 -6.75
CA LEU A 10 -16.14 24.87 -5.78
C LEU A 10 -15.43 24.12 -4.65
N LEU A 11 -14.10 24.11 -4.66
CA LEU A 11 -13.31 23.81 -3.47
C LEU A 11 -13.57 24.93 -2.46
N VAL A 12 -14.40 24.66 -1.47
CA VAL A 12 -14.52 25.49 -0.27
C VAL A 12 -13.21 25.32 0.51
N LEU A 13 -12.28 26.24 0.32
CA LEU A 13 -11.09 26.39 1.14
C LEU A 13 -11.52 26.82 2.55
N THR A 14 -11.51 25.90 3.51
CA THR A 14 -11.59 26.25 4.92
C THR A 14 -10.28 26.91 5.36
N PRO A 15 -10.31 27.97 6.19
CA PRO A 15 -9.11 28.62 6.70
C PRO A 15 -8.35 27.63 7.59
N GLY A 16 -7.22 27.12 7.10
CA GLY A 16 -6.38 26.11 7.80
C GLY A 16 -5.94 24.94 6.93
N SER A 17 -6.36 24.84 5.66
CA SER A 17 -5.82 23.85 4.73
C SER A 17 -4.32 24.12 4.56
N ALA A 18 -3.46 23.22 5.09
CA ALA A 18 -2.06 23.21 4.72
C ALA A 18 -2.01 23.16 3.19
N GLU A 19 -1.31 24.13 2.56
CA GLU A 19 -1.11 24.09 1.12
C GLU A 19 -0.48 22.76 0.77
N LEU A 20 -1.25 21.89 0.11
CA LEU A 20 -0.71 20.71 -0.55
C LEU A 20 0.40 21.19 -1.49
N PRO A 21 1.45 20.38 -1.71
CA PRO A 21 2.57 20.76 -2.56
C PRO A 21 2.07 21.29 -3.89
N ASN A 22 2.79 22.27 -4.46
CA ASN A 22 2.53 22.72 -5.83
C ASN A 22 2.37 21.49 -6.72
N ARG A 23 1.16 21.23 -7.19
CA ARG A 23 0.80 20.04 -7.96
C ARG A 23 1.70 19.89 -9.19
N GLU A 24 2.04 21.04 -9.82
CA GLU A 24 2.94 21.06 -10.95
C GLU A 24 4.32 20.47 -10.61
N ALA A 25 4.90 20.83 -9.47
CA ALA A 25 6.19 20.30 -9.03
C ALA A 25 6.12 18.79 -8.69
N LEU A 26 5.02 18.33 -8.12
CA LEU A 26 4.82 16.90 -7.82
C LEU A 26 4.77 16.05 -9.08
N PHE A 27 4.09 16.52 -10.13
CA PHE A 27 3.85 15.77 -11.36
C PHE A 27 4.88 16.07 -12.45
N ALA A 28 5.86 16.95 -12.20
CA ALA A 28 6.93 17.24 -13.15
C ALA A 28 7.77 16.00 -13.42
N LEU A 29 8.16 15.81 -14.68
CA LEU A 29 9.07 14.74 -15.07
C LEU A 29 10.43 14.95 -14.40
N PRO A 30 10.90 14.02 -13.56
CA PRO A 30 12.22 14.13 -12.93
C PRO A 30 13.33 13.82 -13.95
N ASN A 31 14.48 14.49 -13.84
CA ASN A 31 15.68 13.97 -14.45
C ASN A 31 16.11 12.68 -13.74
N TRP A 32 16.81 11.84 -14.47
CA TRP A 32 17.35 10.61 -13.89
C TRP A 32 18.72 10.29 -14.48
N SER A 33 19.49 9.47 -13.75
CA SER A 33 20.82 8.98 -14.15
C SER A 33 21.04 7.59 -13.59
N THR A 34 22.00 6.85 -14.15
CA THR A 34 22.49 5.63 -13.52
C THR A 34 23.16 5.95 -12.17
N ALA A 35 23.09 5.01 -11.23
CA ALA A 35 23.73 5.13 -9.93
C ALA A 35 25.09 4.38 -9.98
N PRO A 36 26.25 5.09 -9.94
CA PRO A 36 27.56 4.44 -9.93
C PRO A 36 27.71 3.49 -8.75
N GLY A 37 28.28 2.32 -8.97
CA GLY A 37 28.44 1.26 -7.97
C GLY A 37 27.22 0.35 -7.80
N TYR A 38 26.14 0.59 -8.59
CA TYR A 38 24.90 -0.20 -8.58
C TYR A 38 24.53 -0.67 -9.99
N GLU A 39 25.54 -1.07 -10.76
CA GLU A 39 25.42 -1.62 -12.10
C GLU A 39 24.73 -2.98 -12.07
N PRO A 40 24.21 -3.47 -13.23
CA PRO A 40 23.60 -4.78 -13.30
C PRO A 40 24.53 -5.88 -12.81
N ALA A 41 24.10 -6.67 -11.83
CA ALA A 41 24.80 -7.85 -11.38
C ALA A 41 24.20 -9.08 -12.10
N GLY A 42 24.97 -9.71 -12.97
CA GLY A 42 24.51 -10.87 -13.75
C GLY A 42 23.61 -10.50 -14.93
N THR A 43 22.65 -11.39 -15.25
CA THR A 43 21.82 -11.32 -16.48
C THR A 43 20.42 -10.75 -16.26
N ASP A 44 20.07 -10.33 -15.05
CA ASP A 44 18.70 -9.88 -14.72
C ASP A 44 18.40 -8.43 -15.17
N GLY A 45 19.41 -7.68 -15.65
CA GLY A 45 19.25 -6.33 -16.16
C GLY A 45 18.84 -5.27 -15.14
N ILE A 46 18.81 -5.61 -13.84
CA ILE A 46 18.42 -4.69 -12.77
C ILE A 46 19.61 -3.80 -12.43
N ARG A 47 19.42 -2.50 -12.51
CA ARG A 47 20.45 -1.48 -12.23
C ARG A 47 19.93 -0.42 -11.27
N GLY A 48 20.84 0.14 -10.48
CA GLY A 48 20.54 1.32 -9.67
C GLY A 48 20.41 2.58 -10.53
N ILE A 49 19.42 3.39 -10.20
CA ILE A 49 19.25 4.72 -10.77
C ILE A 49 19.05 5.75 -9.67
N PHE A 50 19.34 7.00 -9.96
CA PHE A 50 18.85 8.14 -9.21
C PHE A 50 17.87 8.93 -10.07
N TYR A 51 16.79 9.39 -9.45
CA TYR A 51 15.91 10.39 -10.06
C TYR A 51 15.69 11.57 -9.10
N ASP A 52 15.35 12.74 -9.65
CA ASP A 52 15.16 13.95 -8.85
C ASP A 52 13.99 13.81 -7.89
N GLY A 53 14.26 13.97 -6.59
CA GLY A 53 13.25 14.15 -5.54
C GLY A 53 12.75 15.59 -5.47
N LEU A 54 11.88 15.88 -4.49
CA LEU A 54 11.48 17.25 -4.18
C LEU A 54 12.59 17.95 -3.40
N PRO A 55 12.81 19.27 -3.61
CA PRO A 55 13.83 20.00 -2.87
C PRO A 55 13.61 19.93 -1.34
N TYR A 56 14.67 19.72 -0.59
CA TYR A 56 14.65 19.67 0.88
C TYR A 56 15.55 20.79 1.44
N ARG A 57 14.96 21.69 2.23
CA ARG A 57 15.69 22.84 2.82
C ARG A 57 16.43 23.69 1.77
N GLY A 58 15.75 23.91 0.65
CA GLY A 58 16.29 24.69 -0.46
C GLY A 58 17.37 24.00 -1.31
N LYS A 59 17.67 22.71 -1.05
CA LYS A 59 18.65 21.92 -1.81
C LYS A 59 17.95 20.90 -2.69
N PRO A 60 18.40 20.66 -3.92
CA PRO A 60 17.97 19.53 -4.74
C PRO A 60 18.18 18.22 -3.99
N THR A 61 17.28 17.25 -4.20
CA THR A 61 17.43 15.89 -3.65
C THR A 61 17.37 14.85 -4.72
N ARG A 62 17.92 13.67 -4.42
CA ARG A 62 17.88 12.49 -5.26
C ARG A 62 17.27 11.30 -4.53
N VAL A 63 16.50 10.52 -5.26
CA VAL A 63 15.89 9.27 -4.80
C VAL A 63 16.59 8.12 -5.50
N PHE A 64 17.13 7.19 -4.73
CA PHE A 64 17.69 5.95 -5.26
C PHE A 64 16.56 4.97 -5.58
N ALA A 65 16.71 4.24 -6.70
CA ALA A 65 15.82 3.12 -7.01
C ALA A 65 16.54 2.04 -7.82
N TRP A 66 16.12 0.80 -7.64
CA TRP A 66 16.43 -0.28 -8.57
C TRP A 66 15.41 -0.26 -9.70
N TYR A 67 15.89 -0.10 -10.93
CA TYR A 67 15.10 -0.23 -12.14
C TYR A 67 15.48 -1.51 -12.88
N GLY A 68 14.47 -2.27 -13.31
CA GLY A 68 14.66 -3.46 -14.12
C GLY A 68 13.44 -3.76 -14.99
N LYS A 69 13.65 -4.55 -16.05
CA LYS A 69 12.56 -5.04 -16.91
C LYS A 69 12.89 -6.44 -17.43
N PRO A 70 11.88 -7.25 -17.79
CA PRO A 70 12.10 -8.56 -18.39
C PRO A 70 12.88 -8.44 -19.70
N ALA A 71 13.93 -9.27 -19.87
CA ALA A 71 14.67 -9.32 -21.12
C ALA A 71 13.85 -10.01 -22.22
N GLY A 72 13.83 -9.44 -23.41
CA GLY A 72 13.17 -10.02 -24.59
C GLY A 72 11.62 -10.10 -24.51
N ALA A 73 11.00 -9.43 -23.55
CA ALA A 73 9.54 -9.36 -23.47
C ALA A 73 8.98 -8.40 -24.54
N GLU A 74 7.74 -8.68 -24.97
CA GLU A 74 7.01 -7.78 -25.86
C GLU A 74 6.66 -6.47 -25.13
N GLU A 75 6.91 -5.35 -25.78
CA GLU A 75 6.60 -4.01 -25.27
C GLU A 75 5.34 -3.46 -25.95
N PRO A 76 4.60 -2.54 -25.28
CA PRO A 76 4.91 -1.92 -23.98
C PRO A 76 4.55 -2.81 -22.78
N LEU A 77 5.36 -2.73 -21.73
CA LEU A 77 5.28 -3.55 -20.51
C LEU A 77 4.38 -2.92 -19.45
N PRO A 78 3.67 -3.72 -18.63
CA PRO A 78 3.14 -3.24 -17.37
C PRO A 78 4.29 -2.95 -16.40
N ALA A 79 4.10 -1.99 -15.48
CA ALA A 79 5.12 -1.64 -14.51
C ALA A 79 4.57 -1.59 -13.08
N VAL A 80 5.47 -1.72 -12.10
CA VAL A 80 5.15 -1.61 -10.69
C VAL A 80 6.20 -0.82 -9.91
N ILE A 81 5.73 0.07 -9.04
CA ILE A 81 6.56 0.79 -8.08
C ILE A 81 6.50 0.02 -6.75
N LEU A 82 7.66 -0.24 -6.16
CA LEU A 82 7.80 -0.96 -4.90
C LEU A 82 8.27 -0.01 -3.80
N ILE A 83 7.49 0.07 -2.72
CA ILE A 83 7.75 0.97 -1.59
C ILE A 83 8.03 0.13 -0.34
N HIS A 84 9.27 0.18 0.15
CA HIS A 84 9.70 -0.57 1.34
C HIS A 84 9.08 -0.05 2.63
N GLY A 85 9.11 -0.87 3.68
CA GLY A 85 8.70 -0.49 5.04
C GLY A 85 9.70 0.43 5.75
N GLY A 86 9.33 0.90 6.94
CA GLY A 86 10.08 1.93 7.67
C GLY A 86 11.54 1.63 7.95
N GLY A 87 11.89 0.40 8.28
CA GLY A 87 13.27 -0.03 8.52
C GLY A 87 14.01 -0.55 7.30
N GLY A 88 13.43 -0.44 6.10
CA GLY A 88 13.98 -1.01 4.87
C GLY A 88 14.76 -0.02 4.03
N THR A 89 15.07 -0.48 2.83
CA THR A 89 15.76 0.24 1.75
C THR A 89 15.15 -0.18 0.41
N ALA A 90 15.65 0.33 -0.70
CA ALA A 90 15.34 -0.20 -2.02
C ALA A 90 15.89 -1.63 -2.16
N PHE A 91 15.02 -2.65 -2.16
CA PHE A 91 15.41 -4.05 -2.20
C PHE A 91 15.52 -4.55 -3.64
N ARG A 92 16.75 -4.92 -4.04
CA ARG A 92 17.03 -5.47 -5.38
C ARG A 92 16.36 -6.82 -5.60
N TYR A 93 16.39 -7.71 -4.58
CA TYR A 93 15.73 -9.02 -4.69
C TYR A 93 14.20 -8.90 -4.90
N TRP A 94 13.56 -7.88 -4.32
CA TRP A 94 12.13 -7.63 -4.54
C TRP A 94 11.87 -7.13 -5.98
N ALA A 95 12.76 -6.28 -6.50
CA ALA A 95 12.74 -5.89 -7.92
C ALA A 95 12.87 -7.12 -8.82
N ALA A 96 13.85 -8.02 -8.54
CA ALA A 96 14.06 -9.25 -9.31
C ALA A 96 12.82 -10.16 -9.33
N LEU A 97 12.13 -10.27 -8.21
CA LEU A 97 10.89 -11.03 -8.12
C LEU A 97 9.81 -10.50 -9.08
N TRP A 98 9.66 -9.18 -9.18
CA TRP A 98 8.67 -8.57 -10.08
C TRP A 98 9.10 -8.60 -11.56
N VAL A 99 10.39 -8.46 -11.84
CA VAL A 99 10.92 -8.68 -13.20
C VAL A 99 10.60 -10.11 -13.66
N LYS A 100 10.81 -11.11 -12.80
CA LYS A 100 10.44 -12.51 -13.09
C LYS A 100 8.95 -12.71 -13.31
N ARG A 101 8.10 -11.88 -12.72
CA ARG A 101 6.64 -11.86 -12.95
C ARG A 101 6.24 -11.17 -14.25
N GLY A 102 7.19 -10.64 -15.02
CA GLY A 102 6.95 -9.99 -16.29
C GLY A 102 6.55 -8.52 -16.20
N TYR A 103 6.97 -7.81 -15.15
CA TYR A 103 6.78 -6.37 -14.97
C TYR A 103 8.11 -5.61 -15.13
N ALA A 104 8.03 -4.43 -15.72
CA ALA A 104 9.04 -3.43 -15.45
C ALA A 104 8.86 -2.97 -13.98
N VAL A 105 9.97 -2.66 -13.31
CA VAL A 105 9.95 -2.41 -11.87
C VAL A 105 10.79 -1.21 -11.51
N LEU A 106 10.32 -0.45 -10.51
CA LEU A 106 11.09 0.59 -9.84
C LEU A 106 10.94 0.42 -8.33
N ALA A 107 11.96 -0.22 -7.69
CA ALA A 107 12.01 -0.39 -6.23
C ALA A 107 12.79 0.78 -5.63
N MET A 108 12.09 1.71 -4.98
CA MET A 108 12.64 2.99 -4.55
C MET A 108 12.96 3.05 -3.06
N ASP A 109 13.95 3.86 -2.68
CA ASP A 109 14.20 4.24 -1.30
C ASP A 109 13.32 5.44 -0.92
N THR A 110 12.74 5.40 0.28
CA THR A 110 11.92 6.49 0.82
C THR A 110 12.60 7.24 1.98
N ASN A 111 13.78 6.79 2.39
CA ASN A 111 14.49 7.30 3.56
C ASN A 111 15.67 8.22 3.22
N GLY A 112 15.84 8.56 1.94
CA GLY A 112 16.93 9.40 1.45
C GLY A 112 18.29 8.71 1.53
N GLY A 113 18.32 7.41 1.32
CA GLY A 113 19.52 6.57 1.36
C GLY A 113 19.73 5.75 0.11
N VAL A 114 20.73 4.88 0.19
CA VAL A 114 21.05 3.83 -0.77
C VAL A 114 21.20 2.51 -0.02
N PRO A 115 20.98 1.34 -0.66
CA PRO A 115 21.15 0.06 0.03
C PRO A 115 22.58 -0.18 0.48
N ALA A 116 22.78 -0.69 1.70
CA ALA A 116 24.11 -0.97 2.24
C ALA A 116 24.80 -2.15 1.56
N ASN A 117 24.07 -3.20 1.18
CA ASN A 117 24.56 -4.44 0.58
C ASN A 117 23.78 -4.77 -0.70
N ASN A 118 23.65 -3.80 -1.59
CA ASN A 118 22.88 -3.92 -2.83
C ASN A 118 21.37 -4.23 -2.65
N GLY A 119 20.86 -4.31 -1.42
CA GLY A 119 19.44 -4.64 -1.17
C GLY A 119 19.06 -6.07 -1.58
N ASP A 120 19.99 -7.01 -1.47
CA ASP A 120 19.80 -8.42 -1.86
C ASP A 120 19.12 -9.24 -0.73
N SER A 121 18.95 -8.67 0.44
CA SER A 121 18.30 -9.29 1.61
C SER A 121 17.28 -8.36 2.27
N GLY A 122 16.21 -8.91 2.82
CA GLY A 122 15.22 -8.15 3.60
C GLY A 122 15.75 -7.56 4.91
N SER A 123 16.97 -7.91 5.31
CA SER A 123 17.68 -7.36 6.47
C SER A 123 18.70 -6.27 6.11
N ASP A 124 18.88 -5.97 4.80
CA ASP A 124 19.81 -4.95 4.39
C ASP A 124 19.37 -3.56 4.84
N GLY A 125 20.30 -2.83 5.43
CA GLY A 125 20.09 -1.47 5.89
C GLY A 125 20.22 -0.44 4.76
N SER A 126 19.96 0.81 5.11
CA SER A 126 20.15 1.96 4.23
C SER A 126 21.32 2.81 4.72
N ILE A 127 22.18 3.24 3.78
CA ILE A 127 23.23 4.24 4.02
C ILE A 127 22.70 5.59 3.54
N ARG A 128 22.81 6.60 4.38
CA ARG A 128 22.37 7.96 4.05
C ARG A 128 23.11 8.49 2.82
N HIS A 129 22.37 8.94 1.79
CA HIS A 129 22.95 9.62 0.64
C HIS A 129 23.13 11.12 0.93
N PRO A 130 24.23 11.76 0.52
CA PRO A 130 24.44 13.20 0.76
C PRO A 130 23.32 14.09 0.21
N ASP A 131 22.80 13.76 -0.96
CA ASP A 131 21.69 14.47 -1.60
C ASP A 131 20.32 13.83 -1.30
N GLY A 132 20.22 12.97 -0.29
CA GLY A 132 18.96 12.33 0.08
C GLY A 132 17.99 13.29 0.78
N GLY A 133 16.69 13.14 0.51
CA GLY A 133 15.61 13.80 1.24
C GLY A 133 15.54 13.38 2.72
N PRO A 134 14.61 13.86 3.56
CA PRO A 134 14.50 13.44 4.96
C PRO A 134 14.14 11.95 5.07
N GLY A 135 14.37 11.36 6.24
CA GLY A 135 14.04 9.95 6.54
C GLY A 135 12.96 9.80 7.60
N LEU A 136 12.42 8.61 7.72
CA LEU A 136 11.30 8.24 8.59
C LEU A 136 11.53 8.56 10.09
N SER A 137 12.77 8.57 10.57
CA SER A 137 13.07 8.62 12.00
C SER A 137 12.45 9.81 12.77
N ARG A 138 11.96 10.82 12.06
CA ARG A 138 11.37 12.03 12.63
C ARG A 138 9.88 12.22 12.23
N VAL A 139 9.22 11.22 11.68
CA VAL A 139 7.87 11.30 11.10
C VAL A 139 6.81 11.92 12.04
N PHE A 140 6.94 11.72 13.35
CA PHE A 140 6.04 12.30 14.34
C PHE A 140 6.58 13.61 14.94
N ARG A 141 7.92 13.73 15.07
CA ARG A 141 8.59 14.83 15.79
C ARG A 141 8.68 16.12 14.97
N ASP A 142 8.65 16.00 13.65
CA ASP A 142 8.78 17.14 12.75
C ASP A 142 7.43 17.79 12.40
N ILE A 143 6.35 17.42 13.12
CA ILE A 143 4.98 17.87 12.78
C ILE A 143 4.80 19.40 12.86
N ASP A 144 5.60 20.10 13.63
CA ASP A 144 5.54 21.55 13.72
C ASP A 144 6.29 22.26 12.58
N LEU A 145 7.13 21.54 11.83
CA LEU A 145 7.81 22.07 10.66
C LEU A 145 6.84 22.29 9.50
N PRO A 146 7.20 23.12 8.50
CA PRO A 146 6.47 23.16 7.25
C PRO A 146 6.33 21.77 6.62
N PRO A 147 5.20 21.42 6.00
CA PRO A 147 5.03 20.09 5.38
C PRO A 147 6.17 19.71 4.43
N GLN A 148 6.75 20.68 3.70
CA GLN A 148 7.86 20.51 2.77
C GLN A 148 9.19 20.12 3.45
N GLU A 149 9.26 20.18 4.77
CA GLU A 149 10.42 19.70 5.54
C GLU A 149 10.18 18.36 6.23
N GLN A 150 8.98 17.80 6.09
CA GLN A 150 8.58 16.55 6.72
C GLN A 150 8.78 15.35 5.79
N TRP A 151 9.17 14.21 6.36
CA TRP A 151 9.42 12.98 5.59
C TRP A 151 8.25 12.52 4.71
N PRO A 152 6.98 12.50 5.15
CA PRO A 152 5.89 11.97 4.31
C PRO A 152 5.71 12.77 3.02
N TYR A 153 5.92 14.09 3.04
CA TYR A 153 5.89 14.94 1.86
C TYR A 153 6.87 14.45 0.78
N HIS A 154 8.10 14.17 1.18
CA HIS A 154 9.15 13.71 0.28
C HIS A 154 8.92 12.29 -0.19
N ALA A 155 8.47 11.38 0.69
CA ALA A 155 8.19 10.00 0.36
C ALA A 155 7.02 9.89 -0.64
N VAL A 156 5.91 10.61 -0.41
CA VAL A 156 4.77 10.67 -1.34
C VAL A 156 5.17 11.32 -2.65
N GLY A 157 5.90 12.44 -2.60
CA GLY A 157 6.42 13.12 -3.79
C GLY A 157 7.32 12.22 -4.62
N ALA A 158 8.17 11.42 -3.98
CA ALA A 158 9.04 10.47 -4.65
C ALA A 158 8.24 9.37 -5.40
N VAL A 159 7.15 8.84 -4.80
CA VAL A 159 6.27 7.86 -5.45
C VAL A 159 5.57 8.45 -6.68
N ILE A 160 5.02 9.67 -6.58
CA ILE A 160 4.33 10.33 -7.68
C ILE A 160 5.31 10.63 -8.83
N ARG A 161 6.52 11.09 -8.52
CA ARG A 161 7.58 11.34 -9.51
C ARG A 161 8.08 10.04 -10.14
N ALA A 162 8.17 8.95 -9.38
CA ALA A 162 8.46 7.62 -9.92
C ALA A 162 7.42 7.17 -10.95
N ASN A 163 6.12 7.41 -10.68
CA ASN A 163 5.05 7.14 -11.64
C ASN A 163 5.25 7.98 -12.92
N THR A 164 5.51 9.27 -12.77
CA THR A 164 5.76 10.16 -13.92
C THR A 164 7.00 9.71 -14.71
N LEU A 165 8.08 9.28 -14.03
CA LEU A 165 9.27 8.76 -14.68
C LEU A 165 8.98 7.49 -15.50
N LEU A 166 8.31 6.50 -14.90
CA LEU A 166 7.96 5.26 -15.60
C LEU A 166 7.06 5.52 -16.81
N ARG A 167 6.11 6.45 -16.71
CA ARG A 167 5.24 6.87 -17.81
C ARG A 167 6.01 7.51 -18.99
N SER A 168 7.22 7.99 -18.76
CA SER A 168 8.07 8.58 -19.81
C SER A 168 8.93 7.57 -20.56
N PHE A 169 9.04 6.34 -20.08
CA PHE A 169 9.84 5.32 -20.73
C PHE A 169 9.05 4.68 -21.88
N PRO A 170 9.62 4.65 -23.12
CA PRO A 170 8.89 4.14 -24.28
C PRO A 170 8.52 2.65 -24.20
N GLU A 171 9.26 1.88 -23.40
CA GLU A 171 9.01 0.46 -23.17
C GLU A 171 7.91 0.16 -22.16
N ILE A 172 7.32 1.18 -21.52
CA ILE A 172 6.29 1.02 -20.49
C ILE A 172 4.94 1.52 -20.96
N ASP A 173 3.90 0.71 -20.73
CA ASP A 173 2.52 1.15 -20.93
C ASP A 173 2.09 2.07 -19.78
N PRO A 174 1.88 3.36 -20.03
CA PRO A 174 1.53 4.31 -18.99
C PRO A 174 0.17 4.02 -18.31
N GLU A 175 -0.71 3.24 -18.96
CA GLU A 175 -2.03 2.90 -18.40
C GLU A 175 -1.99 1.59 -17.57
N ARG A 176 -0.82 0.94 -17.47
CA ARG A 176 -0.64 -0.31 -16.74
C ARG A 176 0.42 -0.21 -15.65
N ILE A 177 0.55 0.94 -14.99
CA ILE A 177 1.47 1.16 -13.88
C ILE A 177 0.73 1.03 -12.55
N GLY A 178 1.20 0.11 -11.71
CA GLY A 178 0.70 -0.07 -10.35
C GLY A 178 1.71 0.29 -9.28
N VAL A 179 1.28 0.24 -8.03
CA VAL A 179 2.13 0.45 -6.86
C VAL A 179 1.85 -0.61 -5.79
N THR A 180 2.90 -1.11 -5.14
CA THR A 180 2.75 -1.93 -3.93
C THR A 180 3.66 -1.41 -2.84
N GLY A 181 3.15 -1.41 -1.62
CA GLY A 181 3.84 -0.90 -0.45
C GLY A 181 3.68 -1.83 0.75
N ILE A 182 4.68 -1.83 1.62
CA ILE A 182 4.74 -2.67 2.80
C ILE A 182 4.89 -1.78 4.04
N SER A 183 4.03 -1.97 5.06
CA SER A 183 4.15 -1.25 6.33
C SER A 183 4.07 0.28 6.09
N TRP A 184 5.06 1.05 6.49
CA TRP A 184 5.14 2.48 6.15
C TRP A 184 5.10 2.74 4.64
N GLY A 185 5.61 1.83 3.83
CA GLY A 185 5.48 1.92 2.38
C GLY A 185 4.03 1.79 1.91
N ALA A 186 3.20 1.03 2.61
CA ALA A 186 1.76 0.97 2.33
C ALA A 186 1.06 2.28 2.72
N VAL A 187 1.39 2.86 3.88
CA VAL A 187 0.88 4.19 4.28
C VAL A 187 1.21 5.26 3.24
N ILE A 188 2.48 5.29 2.77
CA ILE A 188 2.91 6.23 1.72
C ILE A 188 2.21 5.93 0.39
N GLY A 189 2.02 4.64 0.05
CA GLY A 189 1.28 4.23 -1.15
C GLY A 189 -0.19 4.66 -1.11
N GLU A 190 -0.87 4.52 0.02
CA GLU A 190 -2.24 4.98 0.24
C GLU A 190 -2.37 6.50 0.07
N LEU A 191 -1.42 7.26 0.62
CA LEU A 191 -1.36 8.71 0.42
C LEU A 191 -1.08 9.06 -1.05
N ALA A 192 -0.16 8.36 -1.70
CA ALA A 192 0.20 8.64 -3.10
C ALA A 192 -0.98 8.41 -4.05
N VAL A 193 -1.74 7.30 -3.91
CA VAL A 193 -2.91 7.04 -4.77
C VAL A 193 -4.11 7.93 -4.46
N SER A 194 -4.16 8.54 -3.29
CA SER A 194 -5.17 9.57 -2.97
C SER A 194 -4.90 10.89 -3.70
N VAL A 195 -3.66 11.13 -4.13
CA VAL A 195 -3.22 12.34 -4.86
C VAL A 195 -3.08 12.08 -6.36
N ASP A 196 -2.56 10.91 -6.74
CA ASP A 196 -2.26 10.52 -8.13
C ASP A 196 -3.18 9.39 -8.60
N SER A 197 -4.26 9.76 -9.27
CA SER A 197 -5.24 8.83 -9.85
C SER A 197 -4.75 8.11 -11.13
N ARG A 198 -3.52 8.36 -11.61
CA ARG A 198 -2.96 7.72 -12.81
C ARG A 198 -2.48 6.30 -12.55
N PHE A 199 -2.43 5.84 -11.29
CA PHE A 199 -2.14 4.45 -10.98
C PHE A 199 -3.26 3.53 -11.44
N ARG A 200 -2.90 2.41 -12.09
CA ARG A 200 -3.85 1.38 -12.50
C ARG A 200 -4.39 0.58 -11.32
N PHE A 201 -3.54 0.34 -10.31
CA PHE A 201 -3.88 -0.37 -9.08
C PHE A 201 -2.91 -0.02 -7.96
N ALA A 202 -3.32 -0.36 -6.73
CA ALA A 202 -2.48 -0.29 -5.55
C ALA A 202 -2.64 -1.58 -4.72
N ALA A 203 -1.53 -2.16 -4.24
CA ALA A 203 -1.57 -3.31 -3.34
C ALA A 203 -0.82 -2.98 -2.05
N MET A 204 -1.58 -2.80 -0.95
CA MET A 204 -1.07 -2.30 0.32
C MET A 204 -1.02 -3.41 1.37
N VAL A 205 0.17 -3.71 1.87
CA VAL A 205 0.44 -4.81 2.78
C VAL A 205 0.80 -4.25 4.15
N TYR A 206 0.03 -4.61 5.17
CA TYR A 206 0.11 -4.14 6.57
C TYR A 206 0.01 -2.61 6.76
N GLY A 207 -0.51 -1.83 5.84
CA GLY A 207 -0.70 -0.39 6.01
C GLY A 207 -2.15 -0.03 6.33
N CYS A 208 -2.36 1.06 7.02
CA CYS A 208 -3.67 1.66 7.21
C CYS A 208 -3.55 3.08 7.79
N GLY A 209 -4.67 3.80 7.82
CA GLY A 209 -4.85 5.03 8.58
C GLY A 209 -5.35 4.80 10.01
N PHE A 210 -5.90 5.84 10.62
CA PHE A 210 -6.35 5.87 12.02
C PHE A 210 -5.23 5.54 13.03
N LEU A 211 -4.00 5.93 12.71
CA LEU A 211 -2.82 5.53 13.49
C LEU A 211 -2.79 6.11 14.89
N ALA A 212 -3.34 7.29 15.09
CA ALA A 212 -3.46 7.89 16.41
C ALA A 212 -4.46 7.15 17.32
N GLU A 213 -5.48 6.50 16.73
CA GLU A 213 -6.49 5.79 17.49
C GLU A 213 -6.02 4.41 17.94
N SER A 214 -5.50 3.59 17.01
CA SER A 214 -5.09 2.23 17.30
C SER A 214 -3.94 1.78 16.40
N SER A 215 -2.74 1.85 16.96
CA SER A 215 -1.49 1.39 16.33
C SER A 215 -0.42 1.15 17.40
N SER A 216 0.75 0.66 17.02
CA SER A 216 1.89 0.60 17.95
C SER A 216 2.39 1.99 18.37
N TRP A 217 2.02 3.03 17.64
CA TRP A 217 2.44 4.42 17.92
C TRP A 217 1.41 5.20 18.73
N SER A 218 0.17 4.74 18.85
CA SER A 218 -0.90 5.47 19.57
C SER A 218 -0.54 5.74 21.04
N GLN A 219 0.04 4.75 21.73
CA GLN A 219 0.46 4.86 23.13
C GLN A 219 1.92 5.23 23.32
N THR A 220 2.67 5.47 22.25
CA THR A 220 4.09 5.80 22.27
C THR A 220 4.34 7.18 21.68
N GLU A 221 4.42 7.29 20.37
CA GLU A 221 4.76 8.55 19.70
C GLU A 221 3.60 9.56 19.77
N PHE A 222 2.36 9.15 19.46
CA PHE A 222 1.21 10.05 19.54
C PHE A 222 0.90 10.51 20.97
N ALA A 223 1.13 9.66 21.97
CA ALA A 223 0.95 10.03 23.37
C ALA A 223 1.91 11.13 23.87
N ARG A 224 2.98 11.40 23.12
CA ARG A 224 3.95 12.48 23.40
C ARG A 224 3.60 13.78 22.71
N LEU A 225 2.67 13.77 21.79
CA LEU A 225 2.22 14.95 21.05
C LEU A 225 1.08 15.65 21.79
N THR A 226 0.99 16.95 21.62
CA THR A 226 -0.19 17.70 22.03
C THR A 226 -1.40 17.34 21.17
N PRO A 227 -2.66 17.50 21.64
CA PRO A 227 -3.85 17.24 20.83
C PRO A 227 -3.84 17.97 19.48
N LYS A 228 -3.33 19.21 19.44
CA LYS A 228 -3.22 20.01 18.21
C LYS A 228 -2.18 19.41 17.22
N GLN A 229 -1.09 18.87 17.73
CA GLN A 229 -0.10 18.18 16.88
C GLN A 229 -0.65 16.85 16.35
N VAL A 230 -1.40 16.08 17.15
CA VAL A 230 -2.07 14.87 16.71
C VAL A 230 -3.07 15.19 15.60
N GLU A 231 -3.94 16.20 15.80
CA GLU A 231 -4.89 16.65 14.79
C GLU A 231 -4.19 17.06 13.49
N ARG A 232 -3.12 17.88 13.58
CA ARG A 232 -2.33 18.30 12.43
C ARG A 232 -1.69 17.11 11.71
N TRP A 233 -1.11 16.15 12.44
CA TRP A 233 -0.50 14.96 11.86
C TRP A 233 -1.55 14.12 11.12
N THR A 234 -2.69 13.87 11.75
CA THR A 234 -3.80 13.12 11.17
C THR A 234 -4.30 13.79 9.89
N LEU A 235 -4.49 15.10 9.92
CA LEU A 235 -4.95 15.85 8.74
C LEU A 235 -3.96 15.79 7.57
N LEU A 236 -2.65 15.87 7.86
CA LEU A 236 -1.62 15.93 6.82
C LEU A 236 -1.22 14.55 6.29
N TRP A 237 -1.06 13.55 7.18
CA TRP A 237 -0.31 12.35 6.87
C TRP A 237 -1.02 11.03 7.19
N ASP A 238 -2.19 11.07 7.82
CA ASP A 238 -2.95 9.83 8.01
C ASP A 238 -3.77 9.51 6.76
N PRO A 239 -3.63 8.32 6.16
CA PRO A 239 -4.47 7.88 5.04
C PRO A 239 -5.97 8.04 5.28
N ALA A 240 -6.42 7.97 6.55
CA ALA A 240 -7.82 8.16 6.90
C ALA A 240 -8.39 9.52 6.47
N SER A 241 -7.55 10.54 6.38
CA SER A 241 -7.94 11.89 5.95
C SER A 241 -8.03 12.04 4.42
N HIS A 242 -7.53 11.07 3.64
CA HIS A 242 -7.32 11.24 2.20
C HIS A 242 -8.02 10.19 1.32
N LEU A 243 -8.20 8.96 1.82
CA LEU A 243 -8.68 7.82 1.02
C LEU A 243 -10.14 7.89 0.57
N ALA A 244 -11.00 8.68 1.21
CA ALA A 244 -12.42 8.75 0.85
C ALA A 244 -12.67 9.21 -0.61
N GLY A 245 -11.75 9.98 -1.18
CA GLY A 245 -11.79 10.45 -2.58
C GLY A 245 -11.06 9.54 -3.57
N ASN A 246 -10.49 8.44 -3.12
CA ASN A 246 -9.69 7.57 -3.97
C ASN A 246 -10.51 6.94 -5.11
N THR A 247 -9.91 6.89 -6.30
CA THR A 247 -10.49 6.28 -7.51
C THR A 247 -9.68 5.09 -8.04
N VAL A 248 -8.55 4.80 -7.43
CA VAL A 248 -7.67 3.70 -7.80
C VAL A 248 -8.13 2.42 -7.10
N PRO A 249 -8.25 1.26 -7.79
CA PRO A 249 -8.51 -0.02 -7.13
C PRO A 249 -7.40 -0.37 -6.13
N ILE A 250 -7.78 -0.71 -4.89
CA ILE A 250 -6.83 -1.05 -3.83
C ILE A 250 -7.08 -2.47 -3.31
N LEU A 251 -6.02 -3.27 -3.27
CA LEU A 251 -5.95 -4.49 -2.48
C LEU A 251 -5.33 -4.16 -1.11
N PHE A 252 -6.07 -4.41 -0.06
CA PHE A 252 -5.61 -4.35 1.32
C PHE A 252 -5.30 -5.76 1.82
N CYS A 253 -4.04 -6.00 2.19
CA CYS A 253 -3.59 -7.25 2.83
C CYS A 253 -3.14 -6.97 4.25
N ASN A 254 -3.65 -7.73 5.22
CA ASN A 254 -3.18 -7.65 6.60
C ASN A 254 -3.43 -8.99 7.33
N TRP A 255 -3.05 -9.08 8.60
CA TRP A 255 -3.30 -10.23 9.45
C TRP A 255 -3.82 -9.83 10.83
N VAL A 256 -4.51 -10.76 11.48
CA VAL A 256 -5.29 -10.50 12.71
C VAL A 256 -4.47 -10.09 13.92
N SER A 257 -3.17 -10.34 13.91
CA SER A 257 -2.28 -10.04 15.04
C SER A 257 -1.19 -9.03 14.68
N ASP A 258 -1.42 -8.20 13.66
CA ASP A 258 -0.47 -7.14 13.35
C ASP A 258 -0.41 -6.13 14.49
N LYS A 259 0.79 -5.97 15.06
CA LYS A 259 1.01 -5.09 16.21
C LYS A 259 1.13 -3.62 15.83
N HIS A 260 1.53 -3.34 14.58
CA HIS A 260 1.76 -1.98 14.11
C HIS A 260 0.49 -1.37 13.51
N PHE A 261 -0.18 -2.10 12.63
CA PHE A 261 -1.40 -1.68 11.94
C PHE A 261 -2.56 -2.57 12.37
N ARG A 262 -3.18 -2.22 13.49
CA ARG A 262 -4.14 -3.05 14.18
C ARG A 262 -5.44 -3.25 13.39
N PRO A 263 -6.14 -4.38 13.61
CA PRO A 263 -7.34 -4.78 12.89
C PRO A 263 -8.45 -3.74 12.84
N ASP A 264 -8.70 -3.04 13.92
CA ASP A 264 -9.74 -2.01 14.03
C ASP A 264 -9.44 -0.78 13.16
N SER A 265 -8.22 -0.26 13.17
CA SER A 265 -7.78 0.83 12.30
C SER A 265 -7.75 0.40 10.83
N TRP A 266 -7.24 -0.81 10.55
CA TRP A 266 -7.23 -1.38 9.21
C TRP A 266 -8.64 -1.52 8.63
N LYS A 267 -9.59 -2.08 9.39
CA LYS A 267 -10.99 -2.20 9.00
C LYS A 267 -11.62 -0.84 8.66
N LYS A 268 -11.40 0.17 9.51
CA LYS A 268 -11.89 1.53 9.27
C LYS A 268 -11.31 2.11 7.98
N THR A 269 -10.01 1.91 7.74
CA THR A 269 -9.32 2.39 6.54
C THR A 269 -9.91 1.76 5.28
N CYS A 270 -10.09 0.43 5.27
CA CYS A 270 -10.70 -0.26 4.13
C CYS A 270 -12.07 0.31 3.77
N ARG A 271 -12.87 0.70 4.76
CA ARG A 271 -14.23 1.25 4.57
C ARG A 271 -14.25 2.63 3.90
N LEU A 272 -13.15 3.37 3.91
CA LEU A 272 -13.06 4.66 3.22
C LEU A 272 -13.03 4.50 1.68
N VAL A 273 -12.57 3.37 1.19
CA VAL A 273 -12.52 3.06 -0.23
C VAL A 273 -13.84 2.42 -0.65
N LYS A 274 -14.40 2.90 -1.77
CA LYS A 274 -15.67 2.39 -2.31
C LYS A 274 -15.63 0.88 -2.50
N PRO A 275 -16.73 0.15 -2.22
CA PRO A 275 -16.75 -1.32 -2.30
C PRO A 275 -16.26 -1.89 -3.63
N GLU A 276 -16.57 -1.25 -4.77
CA GLU A 276 -16.17 -1.70 -6.09
C GLU A 276 -14.66 -1.59 -6.34
N LEU A 277 -13.97 -0.68 -5.66
CA LEU A 277 -12.53 -0.44 -5.77
C LEU A 277 -11.72 -1.17 -4.69
N ARG A 278 -12.39 -1.70 -3.66
CA ARG A 278 -11.75 -2.31 -2.50
C ARG A 278 -11.68 -3.81 -2.62
N HIS A 279 -10.50 -4.38 -2.45
CA HIS A 279 -10.26 -5.80 -2.27
C HIS A 279 -9.61 -6.04 -0.92
N THR A 280 -10.00 -7.09 -0.21
CA THR A 280 -9.48 -7.41 1.13
C THR A 280 -9.00 -8.85 1.21
N ALA A 281 -7.80 -9.04 1.73
CA ALA A 281 -7.21 -10.33 2.05
C ALA A 281 -6.71 -10.29 3.50
N TYR A 282 -7.56 -10.71 4.44
CA TYR A 282 -7.27 -10.69 5.86
C TYR A 282 -6.87 -12.09 6.32
N ARG A 283 -5.66 -12.25 6.82
CA ARG A 283 -5.06 -13.54 7.11
C ARG A 283 -4.99 -13.81 8.61
N ILE A 284 -5.14 -15.08 8.99
CA ILE A 284 -4.93 -15.53 10.39
C ILE A 284 -3.43 -15.57 10.73
N ARG A 285 -2.60 -15.93 9.76
CA ARG A 285 -1.14 -16.04 9.93
C ARG A 285 -0.44 -15.39 8.76
N MET A 286 0.45 -14.46 9.07
CA MET A 286 1.29 -13.85 8.04
C MET A 286 2.64 -13.40 8.62
N GLY A 287 2.71 -12.58 9.60
CA GLY A 287 3.93 -11.98 10.11
C GLY A 287 4.22 -10.64 9.43
N HIS A 288 4.84 -9.72 10.16
CA HIS A 288 5.16 -8.38 9.68
C HIS A 288 6.65 -8.32 9.28
N ALA A 289 6.92 -8.45 7.99
CA ALA A 289 8.28 -8.47 7.45
C ALA A 289 8.30 -7.98 5.99
N HIS A 290 9.50 -7.69 5.46
CA HIS A 290 9.68 -7.50 4.03
C HIS A 290 9.53 -8.83 3.26
N PRO A 291 9.39 -8.81 1.91
CA PRO A 291 9.31 -10.04 1.15
C PRO A 291 10.43 -11.04 1.49
N PRO A 292 10.19 -12.36 1.35
CA PRO A 292 8.98 -12.94 0.75
C PRO A 292 7.72 -12.90 1.64
N SER A 293 7.83 -12.73 2.96
CA SER A 293 6.67 -12.75 3.85
C SER A 293 5.70 -11.59 3.60
N GLY A 294 6.21 -10.40 3.26
CA GLY A 294 5.43 -9.22 2.90
C GLY A 294 4.95 -9.17 1.45
N ASP A 295 5.00 -10.29 0.74
CA ASP A 295 4.56 -10.40 -0.66
C ASP A 295 3.61 -11.61 -0.82
N PRO A 296 2.41 -11.56 -0.24
CA PRO A 296 1.45 -12.65 -0.34
C PRO A 296 0.97 -12.84 -1.80
N PRO A 297 0.55 -14.05 -2.21
CA PRO A 297 0.19 -14.35 -3.60
C PRO A 297 -0.92 -13.45 -4.15
N GLU A 298 -1.76 -12.92 -3.30
CA GLU A 298 -2.82 -11.98 -3.68
C GLU A 298 -2.27 -10.73 -4.37
N VAL A 299 -1.09 -10.25 -3.97
CA VAL A 299 -0.48 -9.04 -4.55
C VAL A 299 -0.18 -9.25 -6.04
N ALA A 300 0.45 -10.37 -6.38
CA ALA A 300 0.77 -10.69 -7.77
C ALA A 300 -0.48 -10.97 -8.60
N VAL A 301 -1.41 -11.75 -8.07
CA VAL A 301 -2.67 -12.08 -8.76
C VAL A 301 -3.53 -10.83 -8.98
N PHE A 302 -3.59 -9.92 -8.00
CA PHE A 302 -4.28 -8.66 -8.14
C PHE A 302 -3.65 -7.78 -9.22
N ALA A 303 -2.33 -7.66 -9.20
CA ALA A 303 -1.60 -6.92 -10.22
C ALA A 303 -1.84 -7.47 -11.63
N ASP A 304 -1.77 -8.80 -11.80
CA ASP A 304 -2.02 -9.45 -13.09
C ASP A 304 -3.47 -9.24 -13.56
N ALA A 305 -4.45 -9.29 -12.67
CA ALA A 305 -5.84 -8.98 -12.99
C ALA A 305 -6.03 -7.54 -13.47
N MET A 306 -5.33 -6.58 -12.83
CA MET A 306 -5.46 -5.15 -13.16
C MET A 306 -4.66 -4.73 -14.40
N ALA A 307 -3.48 -5.33 -14.64
CA ALA A 307 -2.53 -4.86 -15.64
C ALA A 307 -2.26 -5.84 -16.80
N LYS A 308 -2.69 -7.11 -16.69
CA LYS A 308 -2.45 -8.15 -17.70
C LYS A 308 -3.69 -8.94 -18.08
N ASN A 309 -4.90 -8.47 -17.73
CA ASN A 309 -6.17 -9.16 -17.94
C ASN A 309 -6.19 -10.59 -17.33
N GLY A 310 -5.48 -10.80 -16.20
CA GLY A 310 -5.50 -12.05 -15.46
C GLY A 310 -6.83 -12.25 -14.71
N GLU A 311 -7.04 -13.49 -14.24
CA GLU A 311 -8.22 -13.83 -13.45
C GLU A 311 -8.24 -13.09 -12.10
N PRO A 312 -9.34 -12.38 -11.76
CA PRO A 312 -9.40 -11.58 -10.54
C PRO A 312 -9.33 -12.42 -9.26
N LEU A 313 -9.04 -11.75 -8.16
CA LEU A 313 -9.12 -12.34 -6.82
C LEU A 313 -10.56 -12.69 -6.46
N PRO A 314 -10.79 -13.72 -5.64
CA PRO A 314 -12.08 -13.95 -5.03
C PRO A 314 -12.42 -12.80 -4.08
N ARG A 315 -13.70 -12.41 -4.03
CA ARG A 315 -14.18 -11.33 -3.18
C ARG A 315 -15.33 -11.81 -2.31
N LEU A 316 -15.36 -11.31 -1.07
CA LEU A 316 -16.44 -11.54 -0.12
C LEU A 316 -17.07 -10.22 0.32
N PHE A 317 -18.40 -10.24 0.43
CA PHE A 317 -19.19 -9.11 0.90
C PHE A 317 -20.11 -9.60 2.03
N SER A 318 -20.03 -9.00 3.21
CA SER A 318 -20.96 -9.32 4.30
C SER A 318 -22.39 -8.99 3.87
N ARG A 319 -23.31 -9.92 4.12
CA ARG A 319 -24.76 -9.75 3.91
C ARG A 319 -25.50 -9.66 5.24
N THR A 320 -25.17 -10.57 6.15
CA THR A 320 -25.61 -10.61 7.54
C THR A 320 -24.43 -11.02 8.41
N SER A 321 -24.56 -11.02 9.73
CA SER A 321 -23.49 -11.43 10.63
C SER A 321 -23.02 -12.87 10.43
N ASP A 322 -23.89 -13.76 9.92
CA ASP A 322 -23.68 -15.19 9.72
C ASP A 322 -23.57 -15.61 8.24
N CYS A 323 -23.67 -14.62 7.32
CA CYS A 323 -23.69 -14.87 5.88
C CYS A 323 -22.94 -13.82 5.08
N ALA A 324 -22.11 -14.26 4.14
CA ALA A 324 -21.48 -13.42 3.13
C ALA A 324 -21.80 -13.90 1.71
N VAL A 325 -21.79 -12.98 0.75
CA VAL A 325 -21.92 -13.27 -0.69
C VAL A 325 -20.54 -13.18 -1.33
N TYR A 326 -20.23 -14.06 -2.27
CA TYR A 326 -18.94 -14.04 -2.94
C TYR A 326 -19.02 -13.89 -4.45
N THR A 327 -17.93 -13.41 -5.03
CA THR A 327 -17.65 -13.49 -6.46
C THR A 327 -16.29 -14.16 -6.67
N SER A 328 -16.22 -15.08 -7.62
CA SER A 328 -14.98 -15.73 -8.06
C SER A 328 -15.15 -16.23 -9.48
N SER A 329 -14.15 -16.02 -10.33
CA SER A 329 -14.06 -16.59 -11.68
C SER A 329 -13.31 -17.93 -11.68
N VAL A 330 -12.60 -18.25 -10.58
CA VAL A 330 -11.88 -19.51 -10.43
C VAL A 330 -12.49 -20.37 -9.33
N PRO A 331 -12.31 -21.70 -9.37
CA PRO A 331 -12.87 -22.61 -8.36
C PRO A 331 -12.40 -22.26 -6.95
N LEU A 332 -13.32 -22.30 -5.99
CA LEU A 332 -12.99 -22.15 -4.56
C LEU A 332 -12.63 -23.52 -3.97
N LYS A 333 -11.56 -23.55 -3.17
CA LYS A 333 -11.14 -24.71 -2.38
C LYS A 333 -11.94 -24.85 -1.10
N GLN A 334 -12.05 -23.75 -0.34
CA GLN A 334 -12.67 -23.74 0.97
C GLN A 334 -13.26 -22.37 1.31
N ALA A 335 -14.16 -22.39 2.28
CA ALA A 335 -14.67 -21.23 2.98
C ALA A 335 -14.53 -21.46 4.49
N GLU A 336 -14.16 -20.43 5.22
CA GLU A 336 -13.87 -20.51 6.66
C GLU A 336 -14.47 -19.32 7.40
N LEU A 337 -14.90 -19.58 8.64
CA LEU A 337 -15.19 -18.59 9.66
C LEU A 337 -13.95 -18.47 10.57
N HIS A 338 -13.46 -17.26 10.73
CA HIS A 338 -12.43 -16.93 11.69
C HIS A 338 -13.04 -16.09 12.80
N TYR A 339 -12.81 -16.46 14.06
CA TYR A 339 -13.39 -15.76 15.20
C TYR A 339 -12.47 -15.77 16.41
N THR A 340 -12.71 -14.85 17.32
CA THR A 340 -12.05 -14.80 18.62
C THR A 340 -13.09 -14.59 19.73
N GLU A 341 -12.88 -15.24 20.88
CA GLU A 341 -13.66 -15.01 22.10
C GLU A 341 -12.94 -14.05 23.06
N ASP A 342 -11.68 -13.72 22.76
CA ASP A 342 -10.91 -12.79 23.57
C ASP A 342 -11.36 -11.33 23.29
N ALA A 343 -11.29 -10.50 24.34
CA ALA A 343 -11.52 -9.07 24.29
C ALA A 343 -10.22 -8.30 24.60
N GLY A 344 -10.23 -6.97 24.50
CA GLY A 344 -9.06 -6.13 24.77
C GLY A 344 -8.12 -5.98 23.60
N ASP A 345 -6.81 -5.93 23.88
CA ASP A 345 -5.79 -5.65 22.86
C ASP A 345 -5.78 -6.69 21.73
N TRP A 346 -5.78 -6.19 20.49
CA TRP A 346 -5.87 -7.03 19.29
C TRP A 346 -4.70 -8.00 19.15
N THR A 347 -3.51 -7.61 19.55
CA THR A 347 -2.28 -8.40 19.35
C THR A 347 -2.23 -9.66 20.23
N GLY A 348 -2.95 -9.65 21.34
CA GLY A 348 -3.03 -10.79 22.28
C GLY A 348 -4.19 -11.76 22.01
N ARG A 349 -5.10 -11.43 21.09
CA ARG A 349 -6.28 -12.26 20.83
C ARG A 349 -5.92 -13.57 20.15
N ARG A 350 -6.47 -14.66 20.65
CA ARG A 350 -6.36 -16.00 20.06
C ARG A 350 -7.50 -16.21 19.08
N TRP A 351 -7.13 -16.41 17.83
CA TRP A 351 -8.09 -16.64 16.76
C TRP A 351 -8.29 -18.12 16.50
N GLN A 352 -9.54 -18.50 16.30
CA GLN A 352 -9.98 -19.82 15.93
C GLN A 352 -10.51 -19.80 14.50
N THR A 353 -10.45 -20.98 13.86
CA THR A 353 -10.94 -21.16 12.49
C THR A 353 -11.88 -22.36 12.47
N ALA A 354 -13.04 -22.19 11.91
CA ALA A 354 -14.02 -23.23 11.67
C ALA A 354 -14.41 -23.29 10.18
N PRO A 355 -14.76 -24.46 9.63
CA PRO A 355 -15.32 -24.54 8.29
C PRO A 355 -16.61 -23.73 8.17
N ALA A 356 -16.79 -23.07 7.02
CA ALA A 356 -18.03 -22.41 6.66
C ALA A 356 -18.69 -23.13 5.48
N ALA A 357 -20.01 -23.21 5.48
CA ALA A 357 -20.77 -23.80 4.40
C ALA A 357 -20.67 -22.94 3.14
N LEU A 358 -20.24 -23.55 2.03
CA LEU A 358 -20.09 -22.90 0.73
C LEU A 358 -21.25 -23.36 -0.18
N ASP A 359 -22.20 -22.47 -0.39
CA ASP A 359 -23.27 -22.65 -1.38
C ASP A 359 -22.81 -22.08 -2.74
N ARG A 360 -22.52 -22.96 -3.67
CA ARG A 360 -22.01 -22.59 -5.00
C ARG A 360 -23.11 -22.07 -5.92
N GLU A 361 -24.34 -22.52 -5.75
CA GLU A 361 -25.49 -22.11 -6.56
C GLU A 361 -25.87 -20.66 -6.25
N ASN A 362 -26.05 -20.35 -4.95
CA ASN A 362 -26.42 -19.02 -4.48
C ASN A 362 -25.20 -18.10 -4.24
N ARG A 363 -23.99 -18.60 -4.43
CA ARG A 363 -22.72 -17.88 -4.17
C ARG A 363 -22.65 -17.28 -2.78
N THR A 364 -23.01 -18.07 -1.76
CA THR A 364 -22.98 -17.64 -0.36
C THR A 364 -22.06 -18.50 0.48
N VAL A 365 -21.55 -17.87 1.54
CA VAL A 365 -20.79 -18.52 2.61
C VAL A 365 -21.55 -18.29 3.92
N ARG A 366 -21.78 -19.35 4.69
CA ARG A 366 -22.50 -19.30 5.97
C ARG A 366 -21.81 -20.11 7.04
N ALA A 367 -21.87 -19.61 8.27
CA ALA A 367 -21.52 -20.37 9.46
C ALA A 367 -22.29 -19.83 10.66
N GLU A 368 -22.55 -20.68 11.64
CA GLU A 368 -23.04 -20.26 12.94
C GLU A 368 -21.95 -19.50 13.68
N ILE A 369 -22.24 -18.29 14.13
CA ILE A 369 -21.30 -17.47 14.89
C ILE A 369 -21.36 -17.91 16.36
N PRO A 370 -20.24 -18.39 16.95
CA PRO A 370 -20.21 -18.80 18.34
C PRO A 370 -20.75 -17.70 19.28
N ALA A 371 -21.60 -18.09 20.23
CA ALA A 371 -22.28 -17.15 21.13
C ALA A 371 -21.30 -16.25 21.91
N ARG A 372 -20.08 -16.72 22.15
CA ARG A 372 -19.02 -16.00 22.88
C ARG A 372 -18.06 -15.24 21.96
N ALA A 373 -18.21 -15.34 20.63
CA ALA A 373 -17.33 -14.61 19.70
C ALA A 373 -17.47 -13.11 19.91
N THR A 374 -16.36 -12.43 20.11
CA THR A 374 -16.26 -10.97 20.26
C THR A 374 -15.95 -10.28 18.93
N ALA A 375 -15.26 -10.98 18.03
CA ALA A 375 -15.03 -10.54 16.66
C ALA A 375 -14.93 -11.75 15.72
N TRP A 376 -15.31 -11.57 14.44
CA TRP A 376 -15.27 -12.61 13.41
C TRP A 376 -15.23 -12.04 12.00
N PHE A 377 -14.80 -12.85 11.06
CA PHE A 377 -14.90 -12.59 9.63
C PHE A 377 -14.89 -13.90 8.84
N PHE A 378 -15.37 -13.88 7.61
CA PHE A 378 -15.28 -14.99 6.68
C PHE A 378 -14.09 -14.83 5.74
N SER A 379 -13.50 -15.96 5.34
CA SER A 379 -12.59 -16.02 4.20
C SER A 379 -13.00 -17.11 3.22
N ILE A 380 -12.65 -16.90 1.96
CA ILE A 380 -12.67 -17.92 0.92
C ILE A 380 -11.28 -18.04 0.31
N THR A 381 -10.87 -19.26 0.01
CA THR A 381 -9.59 -19.54 -0.65
C THR A 381 -9.86 -20.16 -2.02
N ASP A 382 -9.26 -19.60 -3.05
CA ASP A 382 -9.39 -20.09 -4.42
C ASP A 382 -8.37 -21.18 -4.78
N SER A 383 -8.46 -21.73 -5.99
CA SER A 383 -7.55 -22.78 -6.46
C SER A 383 -6.08 -22.35 -6.55
N ARG A 384 -5.79 -21.04 -6.58
CA ARG A 384 -4.44 -20.45 -6.57
C ARG A 384 -3.89 -20.22 -5.16
N ASN A 385 -4.65 -20.57 -4.10
CA ASN A 385 -4.38 -20.25 -2.68
C ASN A 385 -4.47 -18.75 -2.35
N CYS A 386 -5.18 -17.99 -3.16
CA CYS A 386 -5.48 -16.59 -2.86
C CYS A 386 -6.72 -16.47 -1.99
N ILE A 387 -6.69 -15.53 -1.07
CA ILE A 387 -7.77 -15.29 -0.12
C ILE A 387 -8.57 -14.05 -0.51
N GLY A 388 -9.91 -14.16 -0.43
CA GLY A 388 -10.81 -13.02 -0.30
C GLY A 388 -11.45 -13.07 1.08
N SER A 389 -11.51 -11.96 1.78
CA SER A 389 -12.12 -11.87 3.11
C SER A 389 -13.30 -10.91 3.17
N SER A 390 -14.28 -11.21 4.04
CA SER A 390 -15.33 -10.26 4.40
C SER A 390 -14.78 -9.15 5.30
N GLU A 391 -15.58 -8.15 5.56
CA GLU A 391 -15.30 -7.22 6.65
C GLU A 391 -15.29 -7.99 7.99
N MET A 392 -14.47 -7.52 8.92
CA MET A 392 -14.48 -8.02 10.29
C MET A 392 -15.64 -7.43 11.06
N GLU A 393 -16.45 -8.28 11.64
CA GLU A 393 -17.54 -7.91 12.54
C GLU A 393 -17.07 -7.96 14.00
N GLU A 394 -17.67 -7.11 14.84
CA GLU A 394 -17.43 -7.08 16.28
C GLU A 394 -18.77 -7.11 17.01
N ARG A 395 -18.86 -7.91 18.08
CA ARG A 395 -20.01 -7.88 18.97
C ARG A 395 -19.91 -6.65 19.86
N LYS A 396 -20.96 -5.83 19.85
CA LYS A 396 -21.08 -4.65 20.69
C LYS A 396 -21.44 -5.02 22.13
#